data_92cb0accd74f08ece95da71cad738efb
#
_entry.id   92cb0accd74f08ece95da71cad738efb
#
_cell.length_a   1.000
_cell.length_b   1.000
_cell.length_c   1.000
_cell.angle_alpha   90.00
_cell.angle_beta   90.00
_cell.angle_gamma   90.00
#
_symmetry.space_group_name_H-M   'P 1'
#
loop_
_entity.id
_entity.type
_entity.pdbx_description
1 polymer ?
#
loop_
_entity_poly.entity_id
_entity_poly.type
_entity_poly.pdbx_seq_one_letter_code
_entity_poly.pdbx_strand_id
1 'polypeptide(L)' 'MRSFDDEHGGHWQAALLEASFGNVLLIFSRIGGEGVLHKALDTANYHEAEQWLAGSDEAALRTSLAEAKPWG' A
#
# COMPACT_ATOMS: atom_id res chain seq x y z
N MET A 1 -1.19 -0.57 9.37
CA MET A 1 -1.44 -1.68 8.43
C MET A 1 -2.92 -1.83 8.18
N ARG A 2 -3.31 -2.00 6.95
CA ARG A 2 -4.69 -2.16 6.53
C ARG A 2 -4.85 -3.44 5.72
N SER A 3 -5.93 -4.18 5.97
CA SER A 3 -6.28 -5.35 5.15
C SER A 3 -7.48 -4.98 4.28
N PHE A 4 -7.49 -5.48 3.06
CA PHE A 4 -8.59 -5.23 2.13
C PHE A 4 -8.63 -6.33 1.08
N ASP A 5 -9.74 -6.40 0.34
CA ASP A 5 -9.91 -7.35 -0.75
C ASP A 5 -9.83 -6.62 -2.09
N ASP A 6 -9.20 -7.25 -3.08
CA ASP A 6 -9.17 -6.72 -4.43
C ASP A 6 -10.45 -7.08 -5.18
N GLU A 7 -10.54 -6.67 -6.45
CA GLU A 7 -11.74 -6.91 -7.27
C GLU A 7 -11.93 -8.38 -7.66
N HIS A 8 -10.89 -9.17 -7.49
CA HIS A 8 -10.88 -10.58 -7.89
C HIS A 8 -10.98 -11.53 -6.70
N GLY A 9 -11.27 -10.99 -5.52
CA GLY A 9 -11.38 -11.80 -4.30
C GLY A 9 -10.06 -12.10 -3.63
N GLY A 10 -8.96 -11.51 -4.08
CA GLY A 10 -7.66 -11.65 -3.41
C GLY A 10 -7.60 -10.81 -2.15
N HIS A 11 -6.96 -11.33 -1.13
CA HIS A 11 -6.81 -10.63 0.16
C HIS A 11 -5.41 -10.02 0.24
N TRP A 12 -5.35 -8.75 0.63
CA TRP A 12 -4.11 -8.00 0.67
C TRP A 12 -3.94 -7.25 1.99
N GLN A 13 -2.69 -7.01 2.34
CA GLN A 13 -2.32 -6.11 3.43
C GLN A 13 -1.55 -4.94 2.84
N ALA A 14 -1.92 -3.75 3.29
CA ALA A 14 -1.21 -2.52 2.93
C ALA A 14 -0.47 -2.00 4.16
N ALA A 15 0.82 -1.76 4.01
CA ALA A 15 1.66 -1.25 5.07
C ALA A 15 2.57 -0.15 4.53
N LEU A 16 3.13 0.64 5.43
CA LEU A 16 4.04 1.72 5.05
C LEU A 16 5.48 1.33 5.36
N LEU A 17 6.37 1.73 4.47
CA LEU A 17 7.80 1.57 4.67
C LEU A 17 8.47 2.91 4.44
N GLU A 18 9.20 3.38 5.46
CA GLU A 18 9.98 4.59 5.31
C GLU A 18 11.28 4.26 4.58
N ALA A 19 11.45 4.87 3.43
CA ALA A 19 12.63 4.67 2.59
C ALA A 19 13.61 5.83 2.76
N SER A 20 14.68 5.83 1.96
CA SER A 20 15.72 6.85 2.03
C SER A 20 15.18 8.24 1.68
N PHE A 21 15.76 9.27 2.30
CA PHE A 21 15.47 10.68 2.01
C PHE A 21 14.03 11.09 2.30
N GLY A 22 13.41 10.46 3.32
CA GLY A 22 12.05 10.81 3.70
C GLY A 22 10.96 10.29 2.79
N ASN A 23 11.30 9.48 1.80
CA ASN A 23 10.32 8.85 0.94
C ASN A 23 9.56 7.78 1.70
N VAL A 24 8.28 7.65 1.42
CA VAL A 24 7.44 6.63 2.04
C VAL A 24 6.87 5.74 0.93
N LEU A 25 7.00 4.43 1.11
CA LEU A 25 6.46 3.46 0.17
C LEU A 25 5.24 2.78 0.77
N LEU A 26 4.25 2.56 -0.06
CA LEU A 26 3.11 1.74 0.28
C LEU A 26 3.40 0.33 -0.22
N ILE A 27 3.41 -0.62 0.71
CA ILE A 27 3.75 -2.01 0.40
C ILE A 27 2.49 -2.84 0.48
N PHE A 28 2.20 -3.57 -0.58
CA PHE A 28 1.09 -4.51 -0.63
C PHE A 28 1.62 -5.94 -0.55
N SER A 29 1.14 -6.69 0.42
CA SER A 29 1.49 -8.10 0.57
C SER A 29 0.23 -8.94 0.40
N ARG A 30 0.30 -9.97 -0.45
CA ARG A 30 -0.84 -10.84 -0.65
C ARG A 30 -0.96 -11.85 0.51
N ILE A 31 -2.13 -11.88 1.14
CA ILE A 31 -2.38 -12.79 2.25
C ILE A 31 -2.67 -14.18 1.67
N GLY A 32 -1.92 -15.16 2.13
CA GLY A 32 -2.07 -16.53 1.65
C GLY A 32 -1.41 -16.81 0.31
N GLY A 33 -0.61 -15.88 -0.19
CA GLY A 33 0.10 -16.02 -1.46
C GLY A 33 1.47 -15.38 -1.42
N GLU A 34 2.16 -15.45 -2.54
CA GLU A 34 3.49 -14.87 -2.69
C GLU A 34 3.39 -13.69 -3.64
N GLY A 35 3.17 -12.54 -3.17
CA GLY A 35 3.16 -11.37 -4.01
C GLY A 35 3.38 -10.16 -3.18
N VAL A 36 4.38 -9.36 -3.54
CA VAL A 36 4.64 -8.09 -2.88
C VAL A 36 4.75 -7.03 -3.96
N LEU A 37 3.92 -6.00 -3.81
CA LEU A 37 3.93 -4.86 -4.70
C LEU A 37 4.25 -3.61 -3.92
N HIS A 38 4.73 -2.59 -4.59
CA HIS A 38 5.05 -1.33 -3.94
C HIS A 38 4.62 -0.15 -4.79
N LYS A 39 4.38 0.95 -4.11
CA LYS A 39 4.05 2.21 -4.75
C LYS A 39 4.61 3.35 -3.90
N ALA A 40 5.32 4.28 -4.54
CA ALA A 40 5.79 5.47 -3.84
C ALA A 40 4.60 6.38 -3.57
N LEU A 41 4.51 6.89 -2.33
CA LEU A 41 3.47 7.83 -1.95
C LEU A 41 4.00 9.25 -2.07
N ASP A 42 3.13 10.14 -2.54
CA ASP A 42 3.45 11.55 -2.66
C ASP A 42 3.00 12.29 -1.39
N THR A 43 3.63 11.93 -0.28
CA THR A 43 3.37 12.54 1.02
C THR A 43 4.65 13.21 1.52
N ALA A 44 4.48 14.24 2.33
CA ALA A 44 5.63 15.01 2.83
C ALA A 44 6.46 14.23 3.85
N ASN A 45 5.81 13.33 4.61
CA ASN A 45 6.49 12.57 5.66
C ASN A 45 5.67 11.32 6.01
N TYR A 46 6.24 10.50 6.90
CA TYR A 46 5.60 9.25 7.33
C TYR A 46 4.27 9.48 8.05
N HIS A 47 4.19 10.51 8.88
CA HIS A 47 2.97 10.81 9.61
C HIS A 47 1.81 11.13 8.65
N GLU A 48 2.07 11.89 7.61
CA GLU A 48 1.08 12.21 6.60
C GLU A 48 0.63 10.95 5.85
N ALA A 49 1.58 10.06 5.55
CA ALA A 49 1.28 8.80 4.91
C ALA A 49 0.39 7.91 5.80
N GLU A 50 0.65 7.89 7.12
CA GLU A 50 -0.17 7.15 8.07
C GLU A 50 -1.61 7.67 8.08
N GLN A 51 -1.78 8.98 8.06
CA GLN A 51 -3.10 9.57 8.03
C GLN A 51 -3.84 9.23 6.74
N TRP A 52 -3.12 9.28 5.62
CA TRP A 52 -3.70 8.90 4.34
C TRP A 52 -4.17 7.44 4.35
N LEU A 53 -3.33 6.54 4.83
CA LEU A 53 -3.66 5.12 4.87
C LEU A 53 -4.86 4.85 5.79
N ALA A 54 -4.87 5.47 6.96
CA ALA A 54 -5.95 5.29 7.92
C ALA A 54 -7.30 5.81 7.38
N GLY A 55 -7.26 6.87 6.59
CA GLY A 55 -8.46 7.48 6.03
C GLY A 55 -8.90 6.94 4.68
N SER A 56 -8.10 6.06 4.05
CA SER A 56 -8.44 5.51 2.75
C SER A 56 -9.50 4.43 2.87
N ASP A 57 -10.47 4.44 1.96
CA ASP A 57 -11.45 3.36 1.87
C ASP A 57 -10.90 2.24 0.96
N GLU A 58 -11.65 1.14 0.85
CA GLU A 58 -11.21 0.02 0.02
C GLU A 58 -11.03 0.40 -1.44
N ALA A 59 -11.89 1.26 -1.95
CA ALA A 59 -11.78 1.70 -3.35
C ALA A 59 -10.46 2.43 -3.60
N ALA A 60 -10.04 3.29 -2.67
CA ALA A 60 -8.77 4.00 -2.77
C ALA A 60 -7.59 3.02 -2.71
N LEU A 61 -7.68 2.01 -1.84
CA LEU A 61 -6.62 1.00 -1.72
C LEU A 61 -6.54 0.15 -2.98
N ARG A 62 -7.66 -0.21 -3.58
CA ARG A 62 -7.69 -0.96 -4.84
C ARG A 62 -7.09 -0.16 -6.00
N THR A 63 -7.38 1.13 -6.05
CA THR A 63 -6.79 2.02 -7.05
C THR A 63 -5.27 2.06 -6.92
N SER A 64 -4.79 2.22 -5.70
CA SER A 64 -3.35 2.22 -5.43
C SER A 64 -2.71 0.88 -5.76
N LEU A 65 -3.39 -0.22 -5.47
CA LEU A 65 -2.91 -1.55 -5.81
C LEU A 65 -2.73 -1.72 -7.32
N ALA A 66 -3.68 -1.21 -8.10
CA ALA A 66 -3.61 -1.29 -9.56
C ALA A 66 -2.43 -0.51 -10.13
N GLU A 67 -1.98 0.52 -9.42
CA GLU A 67 -0.85 1.35 -9.82
C GLU A 67 0.49 0.85 -9.27
N ALA A 68 0.44 -0.12 -8.35
CA ALA A 68 1.65 -0.64 -7.72
C ALA A 68 2.42 -1.56 -8.66
N LYS A 69 3.72 -1.66 -8.42
CA LYS A 69 4.64 -2.46 -9.23
C LYS A 69 5.23 -3.59 -8.41
N PRO A 70 5.63 -4.70 -9.04
CA PRO A 70 6.25 -5.79 -8.31
C PRO A 70 7.50 -5.32 -7.57
N TRP A 71 7.64 -5.84 -6.36
CA TRP A 71 8.82 -5.59 -5.54
C TRP A 71 9.90 -6.59 -5.92
N GLY A 72 11.05 -6.08 -6.28
CA GLY A 72 12.16 -6.96 -6.62
C GLY A 72 13.03 -6.44 -7.74
#